data_f98a582587960f87ab7e7805533196bd
#
_entry.id   f98a582587960f87ab7e7805533196bd
#
_cell.length_a   1.000
_cell.length_b   1.000
_cell.length_c   1.000
_cell.angle_alpha   90.00
_cell.angle_beta   90.00
_cell.angle_gamma   90.00
#
_symmetry.space_group_name_H-M   'P 1'
#
loop_
_entity.id
_entity.type
_entity.pdbx_description
1 polymer ?
#
loop_
_entity_poly.entity_id
_entity_poly.type
_entity_poly.pdbx_seq_one_letter_code
_entity_poly.pdbx_strand_id
1 'polypeptide(L)'
;MSRSTSSDRPSRRVWLKGAAAGLVPLSLGGVLALPPVRGALARALDGGPALSALNLSGPWLNGPPLDAGGLDGRVVVVCFWTYSCINSLRVLPYLRVWQQRYGARGLTVIGVHTPEFAFETELPNIRQALKDLDVTFPVVVDSGRRIWRAFDNNAWPAFYVIGADGRLRGHVDGEGRYDQIERLIQKLLSQGPSPGAPEALSEVVGVGPQAAPDFRDLESGETYVGYAQAADFVYPGGLRRDVEQRYHPPRDLPLNRWSLSGVWQAGEEFATSAAPAAAVAHRFHARDLHMVLAPAMASRPVRIQVRLDGQAPGQDHGWDVGADGMGLVDRPRMYQLVRQARPVADRTFELQALDPGLRAYVFTFG
;
A
#
# COMPACT_ATOMS: atom_id res chain seq x y z
N MET A 1 -4.38 8.76 -45.61
CA MET A 1 -5.41 9.06 -44.61
C MET A 1 -5.40 7.96 -43.58
N SER A 2 -4.65 8.15 -42.52
CA SER A 2 -4.57 7.22 -41.38
C SER A 2 -4.94 8.02 -40.12
N ARG A 3 -6.04 7.64 -39.46
CA ARG A 3 -6.51 8.27 -38.22
C ARG A 3 -5.81 7.62 -37.05
N SER A 4 -4.99 8.41 -36.37
CA SER A 4 -4.42 8.12 -35.07
C SER A 4 -5.53 8.19 -34.02
N THR A 5 -5.84 7.09 -33.34
CA THR A 5 -6.67 7.07 -32.14
C THR A 5 -5.77 7.33 -30.94
N SER A 6 -5.85 8.50 -30.36
CA SER A 6 -5.24 8.84 -29.09
C SER A 6 -5.98 8.10 -27.98
N SER A 7 -5.30 7.21 -27.26
CA SER A 7 -5.80 6.60 -26.04
C SER A 7 -5.69 7.61 -24.90
N ASP A 8 -6.83 8.11 -24.47
CA ASP A 8 -6.97 8.96 -23.30
C ASP A 8 -6.67 8.13 -22.03
N ARG A 9 -5.51 8.37 -21.42
CA ARG A 9 -5.12 7.74 -20.13
C ARG A 9 -5.50 8.71 -19.01
N PRO A 10 -6.34 8.29 -18.04
CA PRO A 10 -6.64 9.15 -16.89
C PRO A 10 -5.37 9.38 -16.06
N SER A 11 -5.09 10.64 -15.76
CA SER A 11 -3.97 11.08 -14.95
C SER A 11 -4.13 10.58 -13.51
N ARG A 12 -3.17 9.77 -13.05
CA ARG A 12 -3.01 9.36 -11.66
C ARG A 12 -2.39 10.51 -10.88
N ARG A 13 -3.18 11.36 -10.30
CA ARG A 13 -2.68 12.34 -9.30
C ARG A 13 -3.77 12.68 -8.33
N VAL A 14 -3.55 12.35 -7.06
CA VAL A 14 -3.44 13.33 -5.97
C VAL A 14 -2.90 12.61 -4.74
N TRP A 15 -1.63 12.84 -4.41
CA TRP A 15 -1.08 12.55 -3.10
C TRP A 15 -0.95 13.86 -2.34
N LEU A 16 -1.60 13.94 -1.20
CA LEU A 16 -1.56 15.08 -0.30
C LEU A 16 -0.11 15.33 0.16
N LYS A 17 0.45 16.47 -0.24
CA LYS A 17 1.62 17.05 0.39
C LYS A 17 1.26 17.43 1.82
N GLY A 18 1.89 16.79 2.80
CA GLY A 18 1.81 17.20 4.20
C GLY A 18 2.28 18.64 4.35
N ALA A 19 1.42 19.48 4.87
CA ALA A 19 1.73 20.88 5.17
C ALA A 19 2.53 20.95 6.47
N ALA A 20 3.67 21.61 6.41
CA ALA A 20 4.46 22.02 7.57
C ALA A 20 3.64 22.93 8.50
N ALA A 21 3.67 22.62 9.79
CA ALA A 21 3.02 23.41 10.83
C ALA A 21 3.75 24.74 11.07
N GLY A 22 3.14 25.83 10.66
CA GLY A 22 3.47 27.18 11.12
C GLY A 22 2.61 27.54 12.32
N LEU A 23 3.24 27.87 13.43
CA LEU A 23 2.59 28.40 14.64
C LEU A 23 1.97 29.78 14.37
N VAL A 24 0.65 29.91 14.58
CA VAL A 24 -0.06 31.21 14.68
C VAL A 24 -0.96 31.18 15.92
N PRO A 25 -1.05 32.27 16.68
CA PRO A 25 -1.61 32.29 18.04
C PRO A 25 -3.14 32.21 18.08
N LEU A 26 -3.64 31.66 19.20
CA LEU A 26 -5.04 31.53 19.56
C LEU A 26 -5.80 32.86 19.50
N SER A 27 -6.88 32.92 18.72
CA SER A 27 -8.04 33.77 18.98
C SER A 27 -9.29 32.89 19.04
N LEU A 28 -10.04 33.06 20.11
CA LEU A 28 -11.30 32.35 20.41
C LEU A 28 -12.39 32.70 19.36
N GLY A 29 -13.08 31.66 18.93
CA GLY A 29 -14.43 31.78 18.36
C GLY A 29 -14.50 31.55 16.84
N GLY A 30 -14.60 30.29 16.45
CA GLY A 30 -14.96 29.92 15.09
C GLY A 30 -15.07 28.39 14.97
N VAL A 31 -16.30 27.90 14.83
CA VAL A 31 -16.53 26.51 14.42
C VAL A 31 -15.87 26.33 13.06
N LEU A 32 -14.72 25.64 13.02
CA LEU A 32 -14.05 25.25 11.78
C LEU A 32 -14.93 24.22 11.06
N ALA A 33 -15.76 24.69 10.15
CA ALA A 33 -16.41 23.86 9.14
C ALA A 33 -15.31 23.29 8.23
N LEU A 34 -15.08 21.99 8.32
CA LEU A 34 -14.26 21.26 7.36
C LEU A 34 -14.81 21.50 5.94
N PRO A 35 -13.96 21.68 4.91
CA PRO A 35 -14.45 21.86 3.55
C PRO A 35 -15.31 20.66 3.16
N PRO A 36 -16.45 20.87 2.50
CA PRO A 36 -17.34 19.79 2.11
C PRO A 36 -16.65 18.92 1.06
N VAL A 37 -16.46 17.65 1.37
CA VAL A 37 -16.20 16.59 0.40
C VAL A 37 -17.48 16.43 -0.41
N ARG A 38 -17.71 17.35 -1.34
CA ARG A 38 -18.89 17.40 -2.22
C ARG A 38 -18.51 16.81 -3.58
N GLY A 39 -18.86 15.56 -3.79
CA GLY A 39 -18.73 14.95 -5.11
C GLY A 39 -19.14 13.48 -5.11
N ALA A 40 -18.32 12.61 -4.54
CA ALA A 40 -18.57 11.18 -4.48
C ALA A 40 -19.60 10.79 -3.41
N LEU A 41 -19.60 11.46 -2.27
CA LEU A 41 -20.51 11.18 -1.16
C LEU A 41 -22.00 11.46 -1.50
N ALA A 42 -22.28 12.43 -2.36
CA ALA A 42 -23.66 12.82 -2.71
C ALA A 42 -24.37 11.76 -3.57
N ARG A 43 -23.66 11.02 -4.40
CA ARG A 43 -24.25 9.96 -5.25
C ARG A 43 -24.47 8.64 -4.51
N ALA A 44 -23.69 8.36 -3.47
CA ALA A 44 -23.81 7.15 -2.65
C ALA A 44 -24.93 7.26 -1.58
N LEU A 45 -25.40 8.48 -1.26
CA LEU A 45 -26.45 8.69 -0.26
C LEU A 45 -27.85 8.33 -0.74
N ASP A 46 -28.07 8.13 -2.04
CA ASP A 46 -29.38 7.81 -2.64
C ASP A 46 -29.59 6.30 -2.93
N GLY A 47 -29.01 5.41 -2.12
CA GLY A 47 -29.25 3.97 -2.25
C GLY A 47 -28.65 3.38 -3.53
N GLY A 48 -27.38 3.69 -3.77
CA GLY A 48 -26.71 3.37 -5.02
C GLY A 48 -26.11 1.95 -5.07
N PRO A 49 -25.50 1.63 -6.21
CA PRO A 49 -25.08 0.29 -6.65
C PRO A 49 -23.89 -0.30 -5.90
N ALA A 50 -23.50 0.23 -4.72
CA ALA A 50 -22.24 -0.12 -4.07
C ALA A 50 -22.03 -1.63 -3.87
N LEU A 51 -23.01 -2.35 -3.33
CA LEU A 51 -22.87 -3.80 -3.13
C LEU A 51 -23.03 -4.61 -4.42
N SER A 52 -23.90 -4.19 -5.34
CA SER A 52 -24.05 -4.84 -6.65
C SER A 52 -22.79 -4.71 -7.51
N ALA A 53 -21.97 -3.68 -7.26
CA ALA A 53 -20.71 -3.49 -7.95
C ALA A 53 -19.67 -4.57 -7.62
N LEU A 54 -19.77 -5.27 -6.48
CA LEU A 54 -18.88 -6.37 -6.12
C LEU A 54 -18.93 -7.53 -7.12
N ASN A 55 -20.00 -7.66 -7.88
CA ASN A 55 -20.15 -8.67 -8.92
C ASN A 55 -19.60 -8.25 -10.30
N LEU A 56 -19.03 -7.04 -10.41
CA LEU A 56 -18.50 -6.52 -11.68
C LEU A 56 -17.15 -7.13 -12.07
N SER A 57 -16.44 -7.79 -11.16
CA SER A 57 -15.07 -8.23 -11.39
C SER A 57 -14.82 -9.66 -10.92
N GLY A 58 -13.66 -10.12 -11.22
CA GLY A 58 -12.86 -11.30 -11.10
C GLY A 58 -13.26 -12.40 -10.17
N PRO A 59 -12.39 -13.41 -9.94
CA PRO A 59 -12.72 -14.48 -9.03
C PRO A 59 -12.76 -14.00 -7.57
N TRP A 60 -13.59 -14.69 -6.78
CA TRP A 60 -13.57 -14.60 -5.33
C TRP A 60 -12.59 -15.61 -4.74
N LEU A 61 -11.90 -15.22 -3.69
CA LEU A 61 -10.94 -16.03 -2.94
C LEU A 61 -11.38 -16.08 -1.47
N ASN A 62 -10.99 -17.10 -0.73
CA ASN A 62 -11.34 -17.34 0.68
C ASN A 62 -12.85 -17.49 0.94
N GLY A 63 -13.63 -17.80 -0.09
CA GLY A 63 -15.07 -18.04 0.04
C GLY A 63 -15.79 -17.99 -1.29
N PRO A 64 -17.10 -18.32 -1.30
CA PRO A 64 -17.94 -18.20 -2.48
C PRO A 64 -18.16 -16.72 -2.83
N PRO A 65 -18.57 -16.41 -4.07
CA PRO A 65 -19.01 -15.07 -4.44
C PRO A 65 -20.12 -14.58 -3.51
N LEU A 66 -19.98 -13.33 -3.06
CA LEU A 66 -20.98 -12.64 -2.26
C LEU A 66 -21.74 -11.66 -3.17
N ASP A 67 -23.03 -11.84 -3.29
CA ASP A 67 -23.92 -10.94 -4.00
C ASP A 67 -24.66 -10.01 -3.04
N ALA A 68 -25.39 -9.04 -3.60
CA ALA A 68 -26.14 -8.08 -2.80
C ALA A 68 -27.22 -8.79 -1.94
N GLY A 69 -27.84 -9.88 -2.42
CA GLY A 69 -28.83 -10.65 -1.68
C GLY A 69 -28.22 -11.38 -0.47
N GLY A 70 -27.03 -11.93 -0.62
CA GLY A 70 -26.28 -12.57 0.49
C GLY A 70 -25.75 -11.59 1.53
N LEU A 71 -25.75 -10.28 1.21
CA LEU A 71 -25.30 -9.21 2.11
C LEU A 71 -26.46 -8.43 2.73
N ASP A 72 -27.71 -8.74 2.38
CA ASP A 72 -28.90 -8.10 2.92
C ASP A 72 -28.96 -8.23 4.45
N GLY A 73 -29.29 -7.15 5.11
CA GLY A 73 -29.38 -7.09 6.56
C GLY A 73 -28.03 -7.14 7.30
N ARG A 74 -26.90 -7.14 6.59
CA ARG A 74 -25.57 -7.16 7.17
C ARG A 74 -24.90 -5.78 7.12
N VAL A 75 -24.10 -5.48 8.12
CA VAL A 75 -23.14 -4.39 8.04
C VAL A 75 -21.93 -4.88 7.23
N VAL A 76 -21.53 -4.12 6.21
CA VAL A 76 -20.44 -4.54 5.32
C VAL A 76 -19.30 -3.52 5.40
N VAL A 77 -18.07 -4.02 5.59
CA VAL A 77 -16.84 -3.24 5.41
C VAL A 77 -16.18 -3.72 4.14
N VAL A 78 -16.14 -2.86 3.12
CA VAL A 78 -15.37 -3.08 1.89
C VAL A 78 -14.04 -2.34 2.04
N CYS A 79 -12.93 -3.08 1.89
CA CYS A 79 -11.59 -2.50 1.92
C CYS A 79 -10.90 -2.72 0.57
N PHE A 80 -10.60 -1.62 -0.14
CA PHE A 80 -9.72 -1.66 -1.31
C PHE A 80 -8.28 -1.74 -0.84
N TRP A 81 -7.53 -2.70 -1.37
CA TRP A 81 -6.17 -2.97 -0.94
C TRP A 81 -5.35 -3.66 -2.03
N THR A 82 -4.03 -3.68 -1.85
CA THR A 82 -3.14 -4.53 -2.63
C THR A 82 -2.01 -5.07 -1.75
N TYR A 83 -1.44 -6.22 -2.11
CA TYR A 83 -0.54 -6.93 -1.22
C TYR A 83 0.90 -6.40 -1.22
N SER A 84 1.25 -5.48 -2.10
CA SER A 84 2.56 -4.83 -2.11
C SER A 84 2.55 -3.38 -1.61
N CYS A 85 1.39 -2.83 -1.21
CA CYS A 85 1.29 -1.50 -0.62
C CYS A 85 1.43 -1.58 0.91
N ILE A 86 2.41 -0.88 1.50
CA ILE A 86 2.66 -0.91 2.95
C ILE A 86 1.44 -0.48 3.76
N ASN A 87 0.75 0.58 3.32
CA ASN A 87 -0.43 1.09 4.01
C ASN A 87 -1.57 0.05 3.98
N SER A 88 -1.67 -0.74 2.89
CA SER A 88 -2.60 -1.86 2.78
C SER A 88 -2.24 -3.02 3.70
N LEU A 89 -0.96 -3.30 3.91
CA LEU A 89 -0.54 -4.37 4.82
C LEU A 89 -0.89 -4.05 6.27
N ARG A 90 -0.78 -2.79 6.68
CA ARG A 90 -1.05 -2.32 8.04
C ARG A 90 -2.52 -2.37 8.44
N VAL A 91 -3.45 -2.39 7.48
CA VAL A 91 -4.88 -2.51 7.79
C VAL A 91 -5.34 -3.95 8.00
N LEU A 92 -4.60 -4.95 7.49
CA LEU A 92 -5.01 -6.35 7.55
C LEU A 92 -5.25 -6.88 8.97
N PRO A 93 -4.42 -6.57 9.98
CA PRO A 93 -4.70 -6.97 11.37
C PRO A 93 -6.05 -6.48 11.87
N TYR A 94 -6.44 -5.25 11.55
CA TYR A 94 -7.73 -4.69 11.94
C TYR A 94 -8.90 -5.41 11.26
N LEU A 95 -8.81 -5.65 9.95
CA LEU A 95 -9.84 -6.35 9.19
C LEU A 95 -10.07 -7.77 9.74
N ARG A 96 -8.99 -8.49 10.07
CA ARG A 96 -9.08 -9.82 10.69
C ARG A 96 -9.80 -9.78 12.04
N VAL A 97 -9.38 -8.85 12.92
CA VAL A 97 -9.97 -8.70 14.25
C VAL A 97 -11.44 -8.30 14.15
N TRP A 98 -11.81 -7.36 13.28
CA TRP A 98 -13.20 -6.97 13.10
C TRP A 98 -14.05 -8.12 12.56
N GLN A 99 -13.56 -8.87 11.56
CA GLN A 99 -14.28 -10.03 11.04
C GLN A 99 -14.48 -11.11 12.13
N GLN A 100 -13.45 -11.40 12.92
CA GLN A 100 -13.51 -12.37 14.01
C GLN A 100 -14.48 -11.92 15.11
N ARG A 101 -14.41 -10.66 15.52
CA ARG A 101 -15.15 -10.13 16.65
C ARG A 101 -16.62 -9.87 16.34
N TYR A 102 -16.91 -9.37 15.17
CA TYR A 102 -18.24 -8.90 14.79
C TYR A 102 -18.93 -9.76 13.74
N GLY A 103 -18.27 -10.73 13.15
CA GLY A 103 -18.81 -11.57 12.07
C GLY A 103 -20.09 -12.30 12.47
N ALA A 104 -20.11 -12.92 13.67
CA ALA A 104 -21.29 -13.58 14.21
C ALA A 104 -22.46 -12.62 14.56
N ARG A 105 -22.16 -11.33 14.68
CA ARG A 105 -23.13 -10.27 14.98
C ARG A 105 -23.67 -9.56 13.75
N GLY A 106 -23.31 -10.02 12.56
CA GLY A 106 -23.81 -9.47 11.31
C GLY A 106 -22.83 -8.56 10.55
N LEU A 107 -21.55 -8.49 10.93
CA LEU A 107 -20.53 -7.86 10.10
C LEU A 107 -20.06 -8.82 8.98
N THR A 108 -19.81 -8.28 7.80
CA THR A 108 -19.04 -8.93 6.74
C THR A 108 -17.90 -8.01 6.31
N VAL A 109 -16.68 -8.50 6.39
CA VAL A 109 -15.51 -7.82 5.81
C VAL A 109 -15.24 -8.38 4.43
N ILE A 110 -15.03 -7.52 3.45
CA ILE A 110 -14.72 -7.88 2.06
C ILE A 110 -13.47 -7.10 1.62
N GLY A 111 -12.44 -7.82 1.21
CA GLY A 111 -11.30 -7.24 0.55
C GLY A 111 -11.53 -7.10 -0.97
N VAL A 112 -11.33 -5.94 -1.54
CA VAL A 112 -11.25 -5.74 -2.99
C VAL A 112 -9.80 -5.59 -3.35
N HIS A 113 -9.20 -6.67 -3.88
CA HIS A 113 -7.81 -6.63 -4.31
C HIS A 113 -7.71 -5.96 -5.68
N THR A 114 -7.18 -4.75 -5.71
CA THR A 114 -7.01 -3.96 -6.94
C THR A 114 -5.53 -3.70 -7.17
N PRO A 115 -4.96 -4.13 -8.31
CA PRO A 115 -3.52 -4.08 -8.55
C PRO A 115 -2.99 -2.65 -8.69
N GLU A 116 -1.81 -2.41 -8.15
CA GLU A 116 -0.98 -1.25 -8.42
C GLU A 116 0.02 -1.55 -9.55
N PHE A 117 0.67 -2.71 -9.47
CA PHE A 117 1.66 -3.19 -10.44
C PHE A 117 1.14 -4.37 -11.26
N ALA A 118 1.75 -4.61 -12.43
CA ALA A 118 1.32 -5.69 -13.33
C ALA A 118 1.37 -7.08 -12.68
N PHE A 119 2.37 -7.38 -11.86
CA PHE A 119 2.50 -8.69 -11.19
C PHE A 119 1.36 -8.99 -10.19
N GLU A 120 0.64 -7.98 -9.74
CA GLU A 120 -0.50 -8.10 -8.83
C GLU A 120 -1.80 -8.53 -9.55
N THR A 121 -1.78 -8.62 -10.86
CA THR A 121 -2.90 -9.18 -11.64
C THR A 121 -2.90 -10.71 -11.65
N GLU A 122 -1.76 -11.33 -11.33
CA GLU A 122 -1.54 -12.77 -11.41
C GLU A 122 -2.17 -13.50 -10.21
N LEU A 123 -3.17 -14.35 -10.47
CA LEU A 123 -3.88 -15.10 -9.42
C LEU A 123 -2.97 -15.95 -8.53
N PRO A 124 -1.94 -16.64 -9.03
CA PRO A 124 -1.01 -17.38 -8.16
C PRO A 124 -0.32 -16.47 -7.15
N ASN A 125 0.10 -15.27 -7.54
CA ASN A 125 0.73 -14.30 -6.65
C ASN A 125 -0.26 -13.82 -5.59
N ILE A 126 -1.50 -13.49 -5.97
CA ILE A 126 -2.54 -13.06 -5.04
C ILE A 126 -2.83 -14.16 -4.01
N ARG A 127 -3.03 -15.41 -4.47
CA ARG A 127 -3.29 -16.57 -3.57
C ARG A 127 -2.14 -16.78 -2.57
N GLN A 128 -0.90 -16.67 -3.03
CA GLN A 128 0.26 -16.81 -2.17
C GLN A 128 0.30 -15.67 -1.15
N ALA A 129 0.06 -14.43 -1.57
CA ALA A 129 0.02 -13.27 -0.69
C ALA A 129 -1.10 -13.39 0.37
N LEU A 130 -2.31 -13.84 0.01
CA LEU A 130 -3.39 -14.08 0.97
C LEU A 130 -2.96 -15.06 2.07
N LYS A 131 -2.25 -16.12 1.68
CA LYS A 131 -1.72 -17.12 2.63
C LYS A 131 -0.63 -16.52 3.53
N ASP A 132 0.36 -15.85 2.95
CA ASP A 132 1.50 -15.29 3.67
C ASP A 132 1.09 -14.18 4.65
N LEU A 133 0.04 -13.43 4.30
CA LEU A 133 -0.49 -12.32 5.09
C LEU A 133 -1.64 -12.73 6.01
N ASP A 134 -1.96 -14.02 6.10
CA ASP A 134 -3.06 -14.57 6.91
C ASP A 134 -4.40 -13.85 6.65
N VAL A 135 -4.72 -13.61 5.37
CA VAL A 135 -6.01 -13.04 4.97
C VAL A 135 -7.05 -14.14 4.93
N THR A 136 -7.99 -14.12 5.88
CA THR A 136 -9.02 -15.18 6.05
C THR A 136 -10.42 -14.75 5.63
N PHE A 137 -10.66 -13.46 5.49
CA PHE A 137 -11.92 -12.91 5.01
C PHE A 137 -12.07 -13.01 3.48
N PRO A 138 -13.30 -12.96 2.93
CA PRO A 138 -13.54 -13.00 1.49
C PRO A 138 -12.84 -11.88 0.74
N VAL A 139 -12.21 -12.22 -0.39
CA VAL A 139 -11.52 -11.28 -1.27
C VAL A 139 -12.03 -11.43 -2.70
N VAL A 140 -12.46 -10.33 -3.31
CA VAL A 140 -12.73 -10.25 -4.75
C VAL A 140 -11.54 -9.64 -5.47
N VAL A 141 -11.15 -10.25 -6.59
CA VAL A 141 -10.02 -9.79 -7.42
C VAL A 141 -10.54 -8.78 -8.45
N ASP A 142 -10.06 -7.55 -8.39
CA ASP A 142 -10.46 -6.45 -9.27
C ASP A 142 -9.32 -6.00 -10.21
N SER A 143 -8.68 -6.97 -10.91
CA SER A 143 -7.56 -6.67 -11.83
C SER A 143 -7.93 -5.68 -12.94
N GLY A 144 -9.21 -5.65 -13.34
CA GLY A 144 -9.73 -4.70 -14.33
C GLY A 144 -10.15 -3.35 -13.74
N ARG A 145 -10.03 -3.12 -12.44
CA ARG A 145 -10.46 -1.90 -11.72
C ARG A 145 -11.93 -1.54 -11.95
N ARG A 146 -12.79 -2.53 -12.14
CA ARG A 146 -14.22 -2.30 -12.41
C ARG A 146 -14.97 -1.95 -11.14
N ILE A 147 -14.68 -2.66 -10.03
CA ILE A 147 -15.23 -2.36 -8.71
C ILE A 147 -14.64 -1.03 -8.23
N TRP A 148 -13.33 -0.83 -8.39
CA TRP A 148 -12.63 0.42 -8.09
C TRP A 148 -13.33 1.64 -8.68
N ARG A 149 -13.63 1.59 -9.99
CA ARG A 149 -14.33 2.70 -10.67
C ARG A 149 -15.79 2.85 -10.23
N ALA A 150 -16.47 1.74 -9.93
CA ALA A 150 -17.86 1.80 -9.49
C ALA A 150 -18.01 2.44 -8.10
N PHE A 151 -16.99 2.32 -7.25
CA PHE A 151 -16.91 2.96 -5.94
C PHE A 151 -16.32 4.39 -6.01
N ASP A 152 -15.91 4.86 -7.19
CA ASP A 152 -15.16 6.11 -7.37
C ASP A 152 -13.91 6.17 -6.45
N ASN A 153 -13.26 4.99 -6.28
CA ASN A 153 -12.12 4.85 -5.39
C ASN A 153 -10.84 5.44 -6.00
N ASN A 154 -9.96 5.98 -5.15
CA ASN A 154 -8.73 6.66 -5.59
C ASN A 154 -7.50 6.34 -4.72
N ALA A 155 -7.65 5.51 -3.67
CA ALA A 155 -6.58 5.25 -2.71
C ALA A 155 -6.45 3.77 -2.32
N TRP A 156 -5.24 3.37 -1.94
CA TRP A 156 -4.91 2.15 -1.22
C TRP A 156 -4.28 2.52 0.13
N PRO A 157 -4.82 1.93 1.25
CA PRO A 157 -6.13 1.32 1.33
C PRO A 157 -7.25 2.34 1.26
N ALA A 158 -8.50 1.89 1.08
CA ALA A 158 -9.68 2.70 1.30
C ALA A 158 -10.79 1.84 1.91
N PHE A 159 -11.52 2.40 2.88
CA PHE A 159 -12.59 1.72 3.58
C PHE A 159 -13.94 2.31 3.22
N TYR A 160 -14.90 1.46 2.95
CA TYR A 160 -16.32 1.81 2.76
C TYR A 160 -17.15 1.01 3.76
N VAL A 161 -17.85 1.69 4.66
CA VAL A 161 -18.72 1.07 5.65
C VAL A 161 -20.16 1.22 5.20
N ILE A 162 -20.84 0.11 4.97
CA ILE A 162 -22.19 0.03 4.42
C ILE A 162 -23.11 -0.54 5.50
N GLY A 163 -24.25 0.12 5.72
CA GLY A 163 -25.24 -0.32 6.70
C GLY A 163 -26.04 -1.51 6.23
N ALA A 164 -26.81 -2.12 7.14
CA ALA A 164 -27.68 -3.26 6.86
C ALA A 164 -28.78 -2.98 5.81
N ASP A 165 -29.05 -1.71 5.54
CA ASP A 165 -29.96 -1.24 4.49
C ASP A 165 -29.27 -1.03 3.13
N GLY A 166 -28.01 -1.46 2.98
CA GLY A 166 -27.23 -1.33 1.75
C GLY A 166 -26.68 0.07 1.49
N ARG A 167 -26.89 1.04 2.39
CA ARG A 167 -26.45 2.43 2.19
C ARG A 167 -25.06 2.68 2.76
N LEU A 168 -24.23 3.46 2.04
CA LEU A 168 -22.94 3.91 2.52
C LEU A 168 -23.11 4.79 3.76
N ARG A 169 -22.36 4.47 4.84
CA ARG A 169 -22.38 5.15 6.12
C ARG A 169 -21.08 5.83 6.48
N GLY A 170 -19.97 5.38 5.90
CA GLY A 170 -18.65 5.96 6.10
C GLY A 170 -17.68 5.58 5.01
N HIS A 171 -16.72 6.48 4.76
CA HIS A 171 -15.62 6.30 3.82
C HIS A 171 -14.35 6.90 4.40
N VAL A 172 -13.24 6.19 4.28
CA VAL A 172 -11.91 6.63 4.72
C VAL A 172 -10.89 6.23 3.65
N ASP A 173 -10.16 7.21 3.14
CA ASP A 173 -9.01 7.01 2.28
C ASP A 173 -7.73 6.90 3.13
N GLY A 174 -6.86 5.96 2.76
CA GLY A 174 -5.60 5.70 3.45
C GLY A 174 -5.75 4.85 4.71
N GLU A 175 -4.62 4.61 5.38
CA GLU A 175 -4.55 3.92 6.66
C GLU A 175 -4.90 4.87 7.84
N GLY A 176 -5.17 4.29 9.01
CA GLY A 176 -5.54 5.04 10.22
C GLY A 176 -7.04 5.15 10.45
N ARG A 177 -7.44 5.99 11.43
CA ARG A 177 -8.83 6.20 11.86
C ARG A 177 -9.58 4.89 12.23
N TYR A 178 -8.85 3.86 12.61
CA TYR A 178 -9.41 2.55 12.92
C TYR A 178 -10.44 2.59 14.05
N ASP A 179 -10.20 3.43 15.06
CA ASP A 179 -11.14 3.68 16.15
C ASP A 179 -12.47 4.26 15.64
N GLN A 180 -12.44 5.17 14.68
CA GLN A 180 -13.64 5.78 14.10
C GLN A 180 -14.42 4.76 13.26
N ILE A 181 -13.72 3.95 12.48
CA ILE A 181 -14.31 2.88 11.67
C ILE A 181 -14.95 1.84 12.59
N GLU A 182 -14.26 1.39 13.63
CA GLU A 182 -14.77 0.37 14.56
C GLU A 182 -15.97 0.88 15.36
N ARG A 183 -15.96 2.15 15.85
CA ARG A 183 -17.13 2.76 16.48
C ARG A 183 -18.33 2.83 15.54
N LEU A 184 -18.10 3.12 14.26
CA LEU A 184 -19.17 3.13 13.26
C LEU A 184 -19.73 1.72 13.05
N ILE A 185 -18.88 0.70 12.96
CA ILE A 185 -19.30 -0.71 12.90
C ILE A 185 -20.16 -1.07 14.10
N GLN A 186 -19.70 -0.79 15.31
CA GLN A 186 -20.45 -1.06 16.56
C GLN A 186 -21.80 -0.35 16.57
N LYS A 187 -21.84 0.93 16.19
CA LYS A 187 -23.07 1.72 16.10
C LYS A 187 -24.08 1.09 15.13
N LEU A 188 -23.62 0.67 13.94
CA LEU A 188 -24.50 0.07 12.93
C LEU A 188 -25.02 -1.30 13.39
N LEU A 189 -24.17 -2.12 14.00
CA LEU A 189 -24.55 -3.42 14.57
C LEU A 189 -25.54 -3.29 15.72
N SER A 190 -25.46 -2.24 16.55
CA SER A 190 -26.41 -2.00 17.64
C SER A 190 -27.82 -1.61 17.16
N GLN A 191 -27.97 -1.23 15.89
CA GLN A 191 -29.25 -0.93 15.24
C GLN A 191 -29.88 -2.16 14.58
N GLY A 192 -29.16 -3.29 14.55
CA GLY A 192 -29.62 -4.54 13.96
C GLY A 192 -30.49 -5.38 14.88
N PRO A 193 -30.94 -6.57 14.42
CA PRO A 193 -31.85 -7.45 15.17
C PRO A 193 -31.25 -8.05 16.45
N SER A 194 -29.94 -8.00 16.62
CA SER A 194 -29.23 -8.50 17.82
C SER A 194 -28.34 -7.41 18.41
N PRO A 195 -28.92 -6.35 19.01
CA PRO A 195 -28.14 -5.26 19.56
C PRO A 195 -27.29 -5.76 20.73
N GLY A 196 -25.96 -5.61 20.61
CA GLY A 196 -25.02 -5.83 21.72
C GLY A 196 -24.79 -4.53 22.51
N ALA A 197 -24.33 -4.65 23.74
CA ALA A 197 -23.83 -3.51 24.51
C ALA A 197 -22.60 -2.89 23.78
N PRO A 198 -22.34 -1.58 23.96
CA PRO A 198 -21.11 -0.97 23.51
C PRO A 198 -19.90 -1.72 24.09
N GLU A 199 -18.97 -2.07 23.21
CA GLU A 199 -17.76 -2.79 23.61
C GLU A 199 -16.54 -1.87 23.53
N ALA A 200 -15.51 -2.17 24.32
CA ALA A 200 -14.22 -1.54 24.15
C ALA A 200 -13.70 -1.76 22.72
N LEU A 201 -12.96 -0.80 22.18
CA LEU A 201 -12.32 -0.96 20.88
C LEU A 201 -11.31 -2.10 20.91
N SER A 202 -11.06 -2.68 19.74
CA SER A 202 -10.09 -3.74 19.59
C SER A 202 -8.67 -3.21 19.78
N GLU A 203 -7.90 -3.90 20.62
CA GLU A 203 -6.46 -3.69 20.68
C GLU A 203 -5.81 -4.53 19.57
N VAL A 204 -5.21 -3.86 18.61
CA VAL A 204 -4.61 -4.51 17.45
C VAL A 204 -3.10 -4.21 17.41
N VAL A 205 -2.30 -5.27 17.41
CA VAL A 205 -0.85 -5.18 17.31
C VAL A 205 -0.42 -5.86 16.01
N GLY A 206 0.10 -5.09 15.07
CA GLY A 206 0.74 -5.62 13.88
C GLY A 206 2.22 -5.94 14.14
N VAL A 207 2.76 -6.90 13.39
CA VAL A 207 4.18 -7.30 13.46
C VAL A 207 4.84 -7.19 12.08
N GLY A 208 6.16 -7.00 12.07
CA GLY A 208 6.90 -6.83 10.81
C GLY A 208 6.32 -5.70 9.96
N PRO A 209 6.06 -5.92 8.67
CA PRO A 209 5.47 -4.91 7.79
C PRO A 209 4.06 -4.45 8.19
N GLN A 210 3.33 -5.24 9.00
CA GLN A 210 1.99 -4.88 9.49
C GLN A 210 2.02 -4.03 10.77
N ALA A 211 3.18 -3.76 11.35
CA ALA A 211 3.30 -2.90 12.53
C ALA A 211 2.93 -1.45 12.19
N ALA A 212 2.34 -0.76 13.17
CA ALA A 212 1.95 0.63 13.01
C ALA A 212 3.13 1.51 12.57
N PRO A 213 2.92 2.51 11.69
CA PRO A 213 3.96 3.42 11.26
C PRO A 213 4.40 4.34 12.40
N ASP A 214 5.61 4.88 12.29
CA ASP A 214 6.10 5.93 13.18
C ASP A 214 5.95 7.31 12.54
N PHE A 215 4.73 7.82 12.51
CA PHE A 215 4.44 9.12 11.88
C PHE A 215 5.19 10.32 12.49
N ARG A 216 5.79 10.16 13.68
CA ARG A 216 6.56 11.24 14.33
C ARG A 216 7.90 11.45 13.67
N ASP A 217 8.50 10.36 13.21
CA ASP A 217 9.83 10.31 12.61
C ASP A 217 9.75 9.90 11.12
N LEU A 218 8.65 10.26 10.43
CA LEU A 218 8.44 9.97 9.01
C LEU A 218 8.57 11.26 8.18
N GLU A 219 9.73 11.45 7.56
CA GLU A 219 10.02 12.61 6.68
C GLU A 219 10.28 12.18 5.22
N SER A 220 10.33 10.89 4.95
CA SER A 220 10.51 10.35 3.60
C SER A 220 9.20 9.87 3.02
N GLY A 221 8.93 10.27 1.78
CA GLY A 221 7.75 9.89 1.03
C GLY A 221 8.00 8.75 0.05
N GLU A 222 6.93 8.10 -0.38
CA GLU A 222 6.97 7.06 -1.39
C GLU A 222 7.74 7.50 -2.64
N THR A 223 8.64 6.63 -3.12
CA THR A 223 9.57 6.96 -4.21
C THR A 223 9.60 5.83 -5.23
N TYR A 224 9.02 6.06 -6.41
CA TYR A 224 8.97 5.09 -7.50
C TYR A 224 10.28 5.07 -8.29
N VAL A 225 10.71 3.87 -8.70
CA VAL A 225 11.95 3.63 -9.43
C VAL A 225 11.71 3.56 -10.95
N GLY A 226 10.56 3.03 -11.39
CA GLY A 226 10.18 2.98 -12.80
C GLY A 226 9.92 4.37 -13.40
N TYR A 227 10.34 4.60 -14.64
CA TYR A 227 10.35 5.94 -15.24
C TYR A 227 8.98 6.59 -15.42
N ALA A 228 7.88 5.83 -15.35
CA ALA A 228 6.54 6.40 -15.46
C ALA A 228 6.18 7.33 -14.29
N GLN A 229 6.75 7.08 -13.11
CA GLN A 229 6.47 7.81 -11.88
C GLN A 229 7.74 8.26 -11.15
N ALA A 230 8.93 7.89 -11.65
CA ALA A 230 10.19 8.24 -11.00
C ALA A 230 10.34 9.75 -10.82
N ALA A 231 10.69 10.13 -9.61
CA ALA A 231 11.05 11.50 -9.22
C ALA A 231 12.30 11.45 -8.34
N ASP A 232 12.98 12.56 -8.22
CA ASP A 232 14.08 12.74 -7.26
C ASP A 232 15.31 11.84 -7.50
N PHE A 233 15.47 11.32 -8.72
CA PHE A 233 16.62 10.55 -9.16
C PHE A 233 17.84 11.44 -9.39
N VAL A 234 18.99 11.05 -8.83
CA VAL A 234 20.25 11.82 -8.93
C VAL A 234 21.22 11.10 -9.86
N TYR A 235 21.26 11.55 -11.10
CA TYR A 235 22.27 11.18 -12.09
C TYR A 235 22.29 12.21 -13.22
N PRO A 236 23.47 12.63 -13.71
CA PRO A 236 23.58 13.49 -14.90
C PRO A 236 22.91 12.84 -16.10
N GLY A 237 21.91 13.52 -16.70
CA GLY A 237 21.13 13.02 -17.82
C GLY A 237 19.92 12.13 -17.44
N GLY A 238 19.65 11.93 -16.13
CA GLY A 238 18.46 11.21 -15.65
C GLY A 238 18.44 9.71 -15.96
N LEU A 239 17.27 9.09 -15.80
CA LEU A 239 17.04 7.68 -16.13
C LEU A 239 17.02 7.48 -17.65
N ARG A 240 17.78 6.50 -18.14
CA ARG A 240 17.74 6.06 -19.56
C ARG A 240 16.66 4.99 -19.70
N ARG A 241 15.63 5.29 -20.51
CA ARG A 241 14.44 4.45 -20.66
C ARG A 241 14.71 3.26 -21.56
N ASP A 242 14.34 2.06 -21.10
CA ASP A 242 14.27 0.80 -21.85
C ASP A 242 15.60 0.31 -22.46
N VAL A 243 16.73 0.85 -22.01
CA VAL A 243 18.06 0.44 -22.41
C VAL A 243 18.95 0.18 -21.20
N GLU A 244 19.89 -0.73 -21.33
CA GLU A 244 20.93 -0.93 -20.33
C GLU A 244 21.84 0.29 -20.25
N GLN A 245 22.01 0.80 -19.06
CA GLN A 245 22.88 1.93 -18.76
C GLN A 245 23.72 1.61 -17.52
N ARG A 246 25.02 1.91 -17.60
CA ARG A 246 25.88 1.92 -16.43
C ARG A 246 25.72 3.24 -15.69
N TYR A 247 25.30 3.16 -14.44
CA TYR A 247 25.19 4.30 -13.55
C TYR A 247 26.38 4.31 -12.56
N HIS A 248 26.71 5.52 -12.09
CA HIS A 248 27.71 5.74 -11.05
C HIS A 248 27.06 6.52 -9.91
N PRO A 249 27.19 6.07 -8.66
CA PRO A 249 26.57 6.76 -7.53
C PRO A 249 27.16 8.17 -7.39
N PRO A 250 26.36 9.17 -6.95
CA PRO A 250 26.89 10.46 -6.54
C PRO A 250 27.76 10.29 -5.30
N ARG A 251 28.69 11.24 -5.06
CA ARG A 251 29.48 11.27 -3.81
C ARG A 251 28.59 11.44 -2.59
N ASP A 252 27.65 12.37 -2.68
CA ASP A 252 26.69 12.71 -1.64
C ASP A 252 25.28 12.60 -2.20
N LEU A 253 24.42 11.90 -1.49
CA LEU A 253 23.01 11.73 -1.83
C LEU A 253 22.20 12.62 -0.87
N PRO A 254 21.51 13.68 -1.36
CA PRO A 254 20.67 14.51 -0.51
C PRO A 254 19.50 13.72 0.08
N LEU A 255 18.94 14.19 1.21
CA LEU A 255 17.75 13.59 1.82
C LEU A 255 16.59 13.51 0.81
N ASN A 256 15.87 12.39 0.83
CA ASN A 256 14.77 12.08 -0.10
C ASN A 256 15.18 12.01 -1.58
N ARG A 257 16.45 11.70 -1.83
CA ARG A 257 16.97 11.43 -3.17
C ARG A 257 17.45 10.00 -3.28
N TRP A 258 17.39 9.47 -4.51
CA TRP A 258 17.84 8.13 -4.80
C TRP A 258 18.72 8.08 -6.06
N SER A 259 19.49 7.02 -6.17
CA SER A 259 20.42 6.79 -7.28
C SER A 259 20.58 5.31 -7.59
N LEU A 260 21.14 5.04 -8.76
CA LEU A 260 21.56 3.71 -9.19
C LEU A 260 23.08 3.65 -9.32
N SER A 261 23.64 2.47 -9.11
CA SER A 261 25.04 2.14 -9.45
C SER A 261 25.12 0.79 -10.15
N GLY A 262 26.13 0.59 -11.00
CA GLY A 262 26.22 -0.60 -11.83
C GLY A 262 25.34 -0.53 -13.08
N VAL A 263 24.99 -1.69 -13.66
CA VAL A 263 24.23 -1.75 -14.91
C VAL A 263 22.78 -2.06 -14.63
N TRP A 264 21.90 -1.15 -15.08
CA TRP A 264 20.46 -1.24 -14.93
C TRP A 264 19.73 -0.93 -16.22
N GLN A 265 18.59 -1.57 -16.41
CA GLN A 265 17.60 -1.21 -17.42
C GLN A 265 16.37 -0.64 -16.72
N ALA A 266 16.11 0.66 -16.91
CA ALA A 266 14.92 1.31 -16.34
C ALA A 266 13.73 1.14 -17.28
N GLY A 267 12.70 0.44 -16.81
CA GLY A 267 11.42 0.26 -17.47
C GLY A 267 10.34 1.21 -16.92
N GLU A 268 9.12 1.05 -17.42
CA GLU A 268 7.96 1.89 -17.05
C GLU A 268 7.62 1.78 -15.55
N GLU A 269 7.51 0.56 -15.01
CA GLU A 269 7.11 0.31 -13.60
C GLU A 269 8.31 0.05 -12.67
N PHE A 270 9.45 -0.42 -13.18
CA PHE A 270 10.59 -0.86 -12.38
C PHE A 270 11.92 -0.70 -13.11
N ALA A 271 13.01 -0.73 -12.38
CA ALA A 271 14.35 -0.93 -12.95
C ALA A 271 14.83 -2.36 -12.66
N THR A 272 15.51 -2.96 -13.65
CA THR A 272 16.08 -4.32 -13.56
C THR A 272 17.60 -4.26 -13.51
N SER A 273 18.24 -4.90 -12.53
CA SER A 273 19.68 -5.07 -12.50
C SER A 273 20.14 -6.01 -13.63
N ALA A 274 21.03 -5.54 -14.49
CA ALA A 274 21.53 -6.32 -15.63
C ALA A 274 22.85 -7.06 -15.35
N ALA A 275 23.51 -6.74 -14.24
CA ALA A 275 24.78 -7.35 -13.85
C ALA A 275 24.85 -7.53 -12.32
N PRO A 276 25.70 -8.45 -11.84
CA PRO A 276 26.00 -8.54 -10.40
C PRO A 276 26.57 -7.22 -9.86
N ALA A 277 26.40 -7.00 -8.55
CA ALA A 277 26.84 -5.81 -7.84
C ALA A 277 26.19 -4.49 -8.31
N ALA A 278 25.11 -4.55 -9.10
CA ALA A 278 24.28 -3.40 -9.33
C ALA A 278 23.55 -3.02 -8.03
N ALA A 279 23.50 -1.73 -7.70
CA ALA A 279 22.85 -1.30 -6.46
C ALA A 279 21.91 -0.11 -6.69
N VAL A 280 20.91 -0.02 -5.80
CA VAL A 280 20.00 1.14 -5.67
C VAL A 280 20.21 1.72 -4.28
N ALA A 281 20.32 3.05 -4.19
CA ALA A 281 20.53 3.77 -2.95
C ALA A 281 19.47 4.86 -2.76
N HIS A 282 19.09 5.10 -1.50
CA HIS A 282 18.18 6.16 -1.11
C HIS A 282 18.62 6.78 0.24
N ARG A 283 18.70 8.10 0.33
CA ARG A 283 18.87 8.76 1.63
C ARG A 283 17.51 9.11 2.19
N PHE A 284 17.22 8.62 3.40
CA PHE A 284 15.88 8.66 3.98
C PHE A 284 15.90 9.05 5.46
N HIS A 285 14.75 9.52 5.95
CA HIS A 285 14.44 9.70 7.36
C HIS A 285 13.11 9.05 7.68
N ALA A 286 13.15 7.88 8.26
CA ALA A 286 12.01 7.11 8.74
C ALA A 286 12.50 5.95 9.62
N ARG A 287 11.64 5.43 10.50
CA ARG A 287 11.95 4.21 11.26
C ARG A 287 12.11 3.01 10.32
N ASP A 288 11.15 2.83 9.43
CA ASP A 288 11.11 1.69 8.53
C ASP A 288 11.36 2.11 7.08
N LEU A 289 12.15 1.30 6.36
CA LEU A 289 12.27 1.35 4.92
C LEU A 289 11.86 0.01 4.33
N HIS A 290 10.97 0.06 3.37
CA HIS A 290 10.49 -1.07 2.60
C HIS A 290 10.74 -0.84 1.12
N MET A 291 10.84 -1.93 0.36
CA MET A 291 10.84 -1.87 -1.10
C MET A 291 9.92 -2.94 -1.67
N VAL A 292 9.21 -2.61 -2.73
CA VAL A 292 8.60 -3.62 -3.60
C VAL A 292 9.67 -4.10 -4.56
N LEU A 293 9.96 -5.40 -4.47
CA LEU A 293 10.99 -6.08 -5.25
C LEU A 293 10.42 -7.34 -5.91
N ALA A 294 11.03 -7.77 -7.00
CA ALA A 294 10.76 -9.04 -7.64
C ALA A 294 12.03 -9.62 -8.29
N PRO A 295 12.15 -10.94 -8.43
CA PRO A 295 13.11 -11.52 -9.36
C PRO A 295 12.58 -11.37 -10.80
N ALA A 296 13.46 -11.17 -11.77
CA ALA A 296 13.07 -11.11 -13.20
C ALA A 296 12.45 -12.42 -13.68
N MET A 297 12.84 -13.53 -13.09
CA MET A 297 12.29 -14.87 -13.32
C MET A 297 11.95 -15.53 -11.98
N ALA A 298 10.73 -16.03 -11.83
CA ALA A 298 10.27 -16.68 -10.59
C ALA A 298 11.14 -17.89 -10.18
N SER A 299 11.76 -18.57 -11.13
CA SER A 299 12.66 -19.72 -10.89
C SER A 299 14.08 -19.33 -10.48
N ARG A 300 14.42 -18.03 -10.43
CA ARG A 300 15.76 -17.53 -10.12
C ARG A 300 15.66 -16.43 -9.05
N PRO A 301 15.56 -16.81 -7.77
CA PRO A 301 15.67 -15.85 -6.68
C PRO A 301 16.97 -15.04 -6.76
N VAL A 302 16.93 -13.81 -6.31
CA VAL A 302 18.07 -12.88 -6.33
C VAL A 302 18.53 -12.68 -4.90
N ARG A 303 19.80 -12.98 -4.63
CA ARG A 303 20.45 -12.65 -3.35
C ARG A 303 20.74 -11.16 -3.32
N ILE A 304 20.48 -10.56 -2.19
CA ILE A 304 20.69 -9.12 -1.98
C ILE A 304 21.54 -8.89 -0.74
N GLN A 305 22.21 -7.74 -0.70
CA GLN A 305 22.86 -7.21 0.48
C GLN A 305 22.41 -5.78 0.73
N VAL A 306 21.90 -5.53 1.93
CA VAL A 306 21.52 -4.21 2.44
C VAL A 306 22.65 -3.62 3.24
N ARG A 307 22.89 -2.31 3.07
CA ARG A 307 23.80 -1.51 3.88
C ARG A 307 23.13 -0.24 4.34
N LEU A 308 23.51 0.21 5.52
CA LEU A 308 23.17 1.53 6.04
C LEU A 308 24.47 2.29 6.29
N ASP A 309 24.61 3.46 5.65
CA ASP A 309 25.83 4.30 5.70
C ASP A 309 27.10 3.51 5.36
N GLY A 310 26.96 2.60 4.37
CA GLY A 310 28.06 1.76 3.90
C GLY A 310 28.41 0.54 4.78
N GLN A 311 27.70 0.35 5.91
CA GLN A 311 27.92 -0.76 6.85
C GLN A 311 26.75 -1.75 6.83
N ALA A 312 26.94 -2.96 7.35
CA ALA A 312 25.84 -3.88 7.60
C ALA A 312 24.80 -3.24 8.55
N PRO A 313 23.50 -3.49 8.37
CA PRO A 313 22.45 -2.82 9.16
C PRO A 313 22.48 -3.16 10.65
N GLY A 314 23.10 -4.29 11.04
CA GLY A 314 23.18 -4.70 12.43
C GLY A 314 21.79 -4.83 13.07
N GLN A 315 21.56 -4.12 14.18
CA GLN A 315 20.25 -4.13 14.88
C GLN A 315 19.13 -3.41 14.10
N ASP A 316 19.49 -2.57 13.14
CA ASP A 316 18.54 -1.84 12.31
C ASP A 316 18.03 -2.64 11.09
N HIS A 317 18.34 -3.95 11.02
CA HIS A 317 17.85 -4.78 9.93
C HIS A 317 16.33 -4.92 9.95
N GLY A 318 15.72 -5.01 8.76
CA GLY A 318 14.29 -5.28 8.60
C GLY A 318 13.97 -6.78 8.74
N TRP A 319 12.68 -7.09 8.61
CA TRP A 319 12.16 -8.46 8.73
C TRP A 319 12.71 -9.43 7.67
N ASP A 320 13.04 -8.92 6.47
CA ASP A 320 13.41 -9.72 5.30
C ASP A 320 14.93 -9.83 5.06
N VAL A 321 15.74 -9.30 5.96
CA VAL A 321 17.20 -9.37 5.89
C VAL A 321 17.81 -9.70 7.25
N GLY A 322 18.99 -10.29 7.26
CA GLY A 322 19.74 -10.54 8.49
C GLY A 322 20.51 -9.32 8.99
N ALA A 323 21.09 -9.41 10.20
CA ALA A 323 21.93 -8.36 10.76
C ALA A 323 23.20 -8.09 9.92
N ASP A 324 23.64 -9.04 9.11
CA ASP A 324 24.70 -8.90 8.11
C ASP A 324 24.23 -8.20 6.82
N GLY A 325 22.94 -7.90 6.72
CA GLY A 325 22.28 -7.30 5.56
C GLY A 325 21.94 -8.28 4.44
N MET A 326 22.22 -9.58 4.62
CA MET A 326 21.89 -10.56 3.59
C MET A 326 20.40 -10.87 3.55
N GLY A 327 19.85 -10.96 2.34
CA GLY A 327 18.47 -11.29 2.08
C GLY A 327 18.28 -12.03 0.75
N LEU A 328 17.05 -12.47 0.49
CA LEU A 328 16.67 -13.19 -0.71
C LEU A 328 15.35 -12.61 -1.28
N VAL A 329 15.39 -12.19 -2.54
CA VAL A 329 14.20 -11.80 -3.28
C VAL A 329 13.75 -13.00 -4.12
N ASP A 330 12.73 -13.69 -3.62
CA ASP A 330 12.23 -14.97 -4.17
C ASP A 330 10.94 -14.82 -4.99
N ARG A 331 10.19 -13.75 -4.78
CA ARG A 331 8.91 -13.48 -5.46
C ARG A 331 8.57 -11.99 -5.44
N PRO A 332 7.60 -11.55 -6.29
CA PRO A 332 7.15 -10.16 -6.27
C PRO A 332 6.32 -9.88 -5.00
N ARG A 333 6.82 -9.03 -4.13
CA ARG A 333 6.15 -8.55 -2.92
C ARG A 333 6.87 -7.35 -2.31
N MET A 334 6.31 -6.81 -1.25
CA MET A 334 7.00 -5.90 -0.37
C MET A 334 7.98 -6.64 0.53
N TYR A 335 9.14 -6.04 0.72
CA TYR A 335 10.22 -6.46 1.62
C TYR A 335 10.49 -5.36 2.63
N GLN A 336 10.50 -5.68 3.92
CA GLN A 336 10.96 -4.78 4.96
C GLN A 336 12.48 -4.95 5.14
N LEU A 337 13.23 -3.94 4.74
CA LEU A 337 14.69 -4.01 4.64
C LEU A 337 15.39 -3.31 5.80
N VAL A 338 14.75 -2.29 6.38
CA VAL A 338 15.28 -1.56 7.54
C VAL A 338 14.17 -1.35 8.57
N ARG A 339 14.55 -1.44 9.85
CA ARG A 339 13.81 -0.91 10.99
C ARG A 339 14.79 -0.29 11.98
N GLN A 340 14.94 1.03 11.94
CA GLN A 340 15.86 1.74 12.82
C GLN A 340 15.46 1.61 14.29
N ALA A 341 16.44 1.33 15.14
CA ALA A 341 16.31 1.57 16.56
C ALA A 341 16.21 3.08 16.86
N ARG A 342 15.65 3.44 18.00
CA ARG A 342 15.57 4.87 18.38
C ARG A 342 16.89 5.35 18.96
N PRO A 343 17.30 6.61 18.70
CA PRO A 343 16.59 7.62 17.91
C PRO A 343 16.68 7.35 16.40
N VAL A 344 15.60 7.66 15.67
CA VAL A 344 15.58 7.64 14.20
C VAL A 344 16.47 8.78 13.67
N ALA A 345 17.21 8.51 12.62
CA ALA A 345 18.13 9.47 12.01
C ALA A 345 18.09 9.37 10.48
N ASP A 346 18.63 10.42 9.82
CA ASP A 346 18.93 10.35 8.39
C ASP A 346 19.94 9.23 8.13
N ARG A 347 19.59 8.30 7.22
CA ARG A 347 20.48 7.20 6.83
C ARG A 347 20.56 7.09 5.31
N THR A 348 21.69 6.67 4.83
CA THR A 348 21.86 6.27 3.43
C THR A 348 21.70 4.76 3.34
N PHE A 349 20.58 4.35 2.76
CA PHE A 349 20.29 2.96 2.43
C PHE A 349 20.92 2.60 1.09
N GLU A 350 21.51 1.42 0.99
CA GLU A 350 21.95 0.80 -0.24
C GLU A 350 21.49 -0.66 -0.29
N LEU A 351 20.87 -1.07 -1.40
CA LEU A 351 20.56 -2.45 -1.70
C LEU A 351 21.35 -2.87 -2.92
N GLN A 352 22.26 -3.81 -2.74
CA GLN A 352 23.07 -4.40 -3.79
C GLN A 352 22.49 -5.75 -4.22
N ALA A 353 22.26 -5.92 -5.53
CA ALA A 353 21.91 -7.19 -6.14
C ALA A 353 23.20 -8.02 -6.31
N LEU A 354 23.32 -9.14 -5.62
CA LEU A 354 24.46 -10.04 -5.76
C LEU A 354 24.38 -10.91 -7.01
N ASP A 355 23.15 -11.14 -7.50
CA ASP A 355 22.85 -11.81 -8.75
C ASP A 355 22.11 -10.83 -9.68
N PRO A 356 22.21 -10.97 -11.02
CA PRO A 356 21.46 -10.14 -11.95
C PRO A 356 19.97 -10.51 -11.95
N GLY A 357 19.11 -9.56 -12.37
CA GLY A 357 17.68 -9.79 -12.50
C GLY A 357 16.84 -9.33 -11.31
N LEU A 358 17.38 -8.52 -10.40
CA LEU A 358 16.56 -7.83 -9.41
C LEU A 358 15.71 -6.75 -10.08
N ARG A 359 14.41 -6.78 -9.86
CA ARG A 359 13.48 -5.70 -10.21
C ARG A 359 13.14 -4.89 -8.98
N ALA A 360 13.40 -3.58 -9.04
CA ALA A 360 13.08 -2.61 -7.99
C ALA A 360 11.94 -1.70 -8.50
N TYR A 361 10.84 -1.61 -7.74
CA TYR A 361 9.62 -0.89 -8.12
C TYR A 361 9.46 0.43 -7.38
N VAL A 362 9.44 0.39 -6.05
CA VAL A 362 9.12 1.55 -5.20
C VAL A 362 9.75 1.40 -3.82
N PHE A 363 10.21 2.52 -3.25
CA PHE A 363 10.53 2.65 -1.84
C PHE A 363 9.31 3.16 -1.09
N THR A 364 9.03 2.59 0.08
CA THR A 364 8.00 3.07 1.00
C THR A 364 8.52 3.09 2.43
N PHE A 365 7.95 3.95 3.25
CA PHE A 365 8.49 4.27 4.56
C PHE A 365 7.40 4.21 5.65
N GLY A 366 7.86 4.16 6.95
CA GLY A 366 6.91 4.18 8.05
C GLY A 366 7.46 4.10 9.47
#